data_38743e98d5671d9c28c4dc8ee5ce336c
#
_entry.id   38743e98d5671d9c28c4dc8ee5ce336c
#
_cell.length_a   1.000
_cell.length_b   1.000
_cell.length_c   1.000
_cell.angle_alpha   90.00
_cell.angle_beta   90.00
_cell.angle_gamma   90.00
#
_symmetry.space_group_name_H-M   'P 1'
#
loop_
_entity.id
_entity.type
_entity.pdbx_description
1 polymer ?
#
loop_
_entity_poly.entity_id
_entity_poly.type
_entity_poly.pdbx_seq_one_letter_code
_entity_poly.pdbx_strand_id
1 'polypeptide(L)'
;MMGWMAAAEDNRELARRALEDVCSGRRIDDVADVYHPAFVDHVNAMEYRGLDGARRSVALYRALFPDLRFTVEEQVTEEDRVASRWTLTGTHRGRAVRLRGIVISSIEDGRIIEDWASSDTLGLVRQLGFRRSALLLAKHHNLLRSRQR
;
A
#
# COMPACT_ATOMS: atom_id res chain seq x y z
N MET A 1 26.77 18.21 1.37
CA MET A 1 26.47 17.45 0.13
C MET A 1 26.33 15.96 0.33
N MET A 2 27.14 15.30 1.12
CA MET A 2 27.01 13.83 1.37
C MET A 2 25.81 13.47 2.25
N GLY A 3 25.41 14.31 3.18
CA GLY A 3 24.31 14.00 4.13
C GLY A 3 22.92 13.89 3.49
N TRP A 4 22.60 14.71 2.50
CA TRP A 4 21.28 14.64 1.84
C TRP A 4 21.15 13.44 0.92
N MET A 5 22.24 12.98 0.30
CA MET A 5 22.22 11.76 -0.53
C MET A 5 22.00 10.52 0.33
N ALA A 6 22.61 10.45 1.50
CA ALA A 6 22.38 9.37 2.45
C ALA A 6 20.92 9.35 2.95
N ALA A 7 20.38 10.51 3.34
CA ALA A 7 18.97 10.61 3.76
C ALA A 7 18.00 10.24 2.63
N ALA A 8 18.28 10.62 1.39
CA ALA A 8 17.47 10.26 0.23
C ALA A 8 17.48 8.75 -0.04
N GLU A 9 18.62 8.08 0.15
CA GLU A 9 18.74 6.63 0.02
C GLU A 9 18.01 5.91 1.16
N ASP A 10 18.16 6.37 2.40
CA ASP A 10 17.44 5.84 3.56
C ASP A 10 15.92 5.98 3.38
N ASN A 11 15.44 7.10 2.85
CA ASN A 11 14.04 7.35 2.56
C ASN A 11 13.52 6.41 1.45
N ARG A 12 14.30 6.16 0.41
CA ARG A 12 13.95 5.20 -0.64
C ARG A 12 13.85 3.78 -0.10
N GLU A 13 14.81 3.36 0.70
CA GLU A 13 14.81 2.03 1.30
C GLU A 13 13.63 1.86 2.28
N LEU A 14 13.32 2.87 3.09
CA LEU A 14 12.14 2.89 3.96
C LEU A 14 10.85 2.71 3.15
N ALA A 15 10.66 3.49 2.08
CA ALA A 15 9.48 3.40 1.22
C ALA A 15 9.39 2.04 0.48
N ARG A 16 10.52 1.47 0.06
CA ARG A 16 10.60 0.13 -0.53
C ARG A 16 10.17 -0.94 0.49
N ARG A 17 10.74 -0.91 1.68
CA ARG A 17 10.43 -1.83 2.78
C ARG A 17 8.95 -1.75 3.19
N ALA A 18 8.37 -0.55 3.19
CA ALA A 18 6.94 -0.37 3.43
C ALA A 18 6.09 -1.19 2.46
N LEU A 19 6.37 -1.13 1.17
CA LEU A 19 5.62 -1.83 0.13
C LEU A 19 5.95 -3.34 0.09
N GLU A 20 7.24 -3.68 -0.03
CA GLU A 20 7.67 -5.05 -0.33
C GLU A 20 7.57 -5.97 0.90
N ASP A 21 7.76 -5.47 2.11
CA ASP A 21 7.71 -6.27 3.33
C ASP A 21 6.41 -6.08 4.09
N VAL A 22 6.05 -4.84 4.47
CA VAL A 22 4.89 -4.58 5.33
C VAL A 22 3.59 -4.72 4.55
N CYS A 23 3.42 -4.02 3.43
CA CYS A 23 2.20 -4.10 2.61
C CYS A 23 2.01 -5.48 1.96
N SER A 24 3.08 -6.19 1.65
CA SER A 24 3.03 -7.61 1.24
C SER A 24 2.65 -8.55 2.40
N GLY A 25 2.57 -8.03 3.62
CA GLY A 25 2.17 -8.77 4.82
C GLY A 25 3.21 -9.77 5.32
N ARG A 26 4.45 -9.70 4.85
CA ARG A 26 5.54 -10.57 5.30
C ARG A 26 6.06 -10.18 6.67
N ARG A 27 6.09 -8.86 6.93
CA ARG A 27 6.62 -8.27 8.15
C ARG A 27 5.64 -7.26 8.73
N ILE A 28 4.41 -7.69 8.96
CA ILE A 28 3.35 -6.84 9.52
C ILE A 28 3.70 -6.30 10.91
N ASP A 29 4.51 -7.02 11.67
CA ASP A 29 4.97 -6.59 12.99
C ASP A 29 5.89 -5.36 12.92
N ASP A 30 6.55 -5.13 11.79
CA ASP A 30 7.41 -3.96 11.54
C ASP A 30 6.61 -2.67 11.27
N VAL A 31 5.29 -2.70 11.30
CA VAL A 31 4.44 -1.55 10.97
C VAL A 31 4.82 -0.29 11.78
N ALA A 32 5.15 -0.45 13.06
CA ALA A 32 5.54 0.65 13.94
C ALA A 32 6.96 1.18 13.68
N ASP A 33 7.82 0.40 13.03
CA ASP A 33 9.16 0.82 12.64
C ASP A 33 9.15 1.61 11.33
N VAL A 34 8.16 1.34 10.47
CA VAL A 34 8.04 1.92 9.13
C VAL A 34 7.10 3.12 9.11
N TYR A 35 5.96 3.03 9.79
CA TYR A 35 4.95 4.09 9.80
C TYR A 35 4.93 4.87 11.11
N HIS A 36 4.72 6.18 10.98
CA HIS A 36 4.56 7.08 12.12
C HIS A 36 3.23 6.80 12.86
N PRO A 37 3.15 6.98 14.19
CA PRO A 37 1.88 6.79 14.94
C PRO A 37 0.72 7.65 14.42
N ALA A 38 1.01 8.84 13.86
CA ALA A 38 0.02 9.73 13.24
C ALA A 38 -0.16 9.50 11.73
N PHE A 39 0.23 8.35 11.21
CA PHE A 39 0.17 7.99 9.79
C PHE A 39 -1.24 8.17 9.20
N VAL A 40 -1.29 8.69 7.98
CA VAL A 40 -2.51 8.78 7.17
C VAL A 40 -2.25 8.18 5.80
N ASP A 41 -3.04 7.20 5.42
CA ASP A 41 -2.96 6.50 4.14
C ASP A 41 -4.18 6.86 3.28
N HIS A 42 -3.95 7.58 2.18
CA HIS A 42 -4.95 7.89 1.17
C HIS A 42 -4.81 6.90 0.01
N VAL A 43 -5.63 5.88 0.00
CA VAL A 43 -5.62 4.83 -1.04
C VAL A 43 -6.84 4.98 -1.94
N ASN A 44 -6.65 5.51 -3.16
CA ASN A 44 -7.74 5.84 -4.08
C ASN A 44 -8.80 6.72 -3.40
N ALA A 45 -10.00 6.20 -3.16
CA ALA A 45 -11.10 6.92 -2.48
C ALA A 45 -11.23 6.59 -0.98
N MET A 46 -10.26 5.87 -0.39
CA MET A 46 -10.29 5.42 1.00
C MET A 46 -9.21 6.11 1.82
N GLU A 47 -9.44 6.19 3.13
CA GLU A 47 -8.49 6.73 4.08
C GLU A 47 -8.36 5.79 5.28
N TYR A 48 -7.11 5.53 5.70
CA TYR A 48 -6.78 4.77 6.89
C TYR A 48 -5.90 5.63 7.79
N ARG A 49 -6.10 5.57 9.11
CA ARG A 49 -5.38 6.41 10.07
C ARG A 49 -4.67 5.57 11.13
N GLY A 50 -3.46 6.01 11.48
CA GLY A 50 -2.61 5.43 12.50
C GLY A 50 -2.09 4.04 12.14
N LEU A 51 -1.37 3.43 13.06
CA LEU A 51 -0.80 2.09 12.86
C LEU A 51 -1.86 1.01 12.70
N ASP A 52 -2.99 1.14 13.39
CA ASP A 52 -4.12 0.21 13.23
C ASP A 52 -4.79 0.36 11.88
N GLY A 53 -4.84 1.60 11.33
CA GLY A 53 -5.29 1.85 9.97
C GLY A 53 -4.39 1.17 8.94
N ALA A 54 -3.07 1.27 9.08
CA ALA A 54 -2.10 0.59 8.23
C ALA A 54 -2.30 -0.94 8.28
N ARG A 55 -2.44 -1.52 9.48
CA ARG A 55 -2.70 -2.96 9.63
C ARG A 55 -4.02 -3.39 8.96
N ARG A 56 -5.08 -2.59 9.09
CA ARG A 56 -6.38 -2.87 8.42
C ARG A 56 -6.27 -2.82 6.91
N SER A 57 -5.54 -1.84 6.36
CA SER A 57 -5.29 -1.74 4.92
C SER A 57 -4.59 -3.01 4.40
N VAL A 58 -3.51 -3.43 5.04
CA VAL A 58 -2.79 -4.66 4.68
C VAL A 58 -3.69 -5.89 4.81
N ALA A 59 -4.45 -6.02 5.91
CA ALA A 59 -5.34 -7.15 6.12
C ALA A 59 -6.42 -7.26 5.04
N LEU A 60 -6.94 -6.13 4.56
CA LEU A 60 -7.93 -6.10 3.48
C LEU A 60 -7.34 -6.62 2.16
N TYR A 61 -6.18 -6.11 1.76
CA TYR A 61 -5.51 -6.58 0.53
C TYR A 61 -5.18 -8.07 0.61
N ARG A 62 -4.72 -8.56 1.76
CA ARG A 62 -4.46 -10.00 1.97
C ARG A 62 -5.71 -10.86 1.97
N ALA A 63 -6.84 -10.34 2.42
CA ALA A 63 -8.12 -11.06 2.32
C ALA A 63 -8.59 -11.21 0.87
N LEU A 64 -8.24 -10.26 0.00
CA LEU A 64 -8.54 -10.30 -1.43
C LEU A 64 -7.54 -11.16 -2.21
N PHE A 65 -6.26 -11.05 -1.87
CA PHE A 65 -5.13 -11.72 -2.52
C PHE A 65 -4.23 -12.35 -1.44
N PRO A 66 -4.51 -13.58 -0.97
CA PRO A 66 -3.75 -14.21 0.12
C PRO A 66 -2.25 -14.36 -0.15
N ASP A 67 -1.87 -14.44 -1.42
CA ASP A 67 -0.50 -14.58 -1.93
C ASP A 67 0.08 -13.28 -2.48
N LEU A 68 -0.49 -12.13 -2.10
CA LEU A 68 -0.08 -10.84 -2.64
C LEU A 68 1.41 -10.54 -2.43
N ARG A 69 1.97 -9.87 -3.42
CA ARG A 69 3.33 -9.34 -3.38
C ARG A 69 3.38 -7.98 -4.06
N PHE A 70 3.88 -7.00 -3.36
CA PHE A 70 4.31 -5.75 -3.96
C PHE A 70 5.76 -5.85 -4.45
N THR A 71 6.02 -5.23 -5.58
CA THR A 71 7.37 -5.03 -6.15
C THR A 71 7.51 -3.57 -6.52
N VAL A 72 8.54 -2.92 -6.01
CA VAL A 72 8.87 -1.54 -6.36
C VAL A 72 9.69 -1.56 -7.66
N GLU A 73 9.12 -0.93 -8.70
CA GLU A 73 9.72 -0.89 -10.04
C GLU A 73 10.66 0.31 -10.22
N GLU A 74 10.31 1.45 -9.61
CA GLU A 74 11.02 2.70 -9.78
C GLU A 74 10.73 3.64 -8.62
N GLN A 75 11.72 4.44 -8.23
CA GLN A 75 11.55 5.46 -7.18
C GLN A 75 12.21 6.78 -7.59
N VAL A 76 11.54 7.88 -7.29
CA VAL A 76 12.06 9.24 -7.38
C VAL A 76 11.94 9.88 -6.00
N THR A 77 13.00 10.54 -5.56
CA THR A 77 13.08 11.14 -4.22
C THR A 77 13.37 12.62 -4.35
N GLU A 78 12.60 13.42 -3.62
CA GLU A 78 12.82 14.86 -3.46
C GLU A 78 12.59 15.21 -1.99
N GLU A 79 13.63 15.74 -1.34
CA GLU A 79 13.61 16.08 0.10
C GLU A 79 13.14 14.91 0.97
N ASP A 80 12.03 15.09 1.69
CA ASP A 80 11.40 14.12 2.58
C ASP A 80 10.31 13.26 1.90
N ARG A 81 10.24 13.30 0.55
CA ARG A 81 9.22 12.59 -0.23
C ARG A 81 9.83 11.56 -1.17
N VAL A 82 9.15 10.43 -1.27
CA VAL A 82 9.50 9.35 -2.21
C VAL A 82 8.27 9.00 -3.02
N ALA A 83 8.36 9.15 -4.33
CA ALA A 83 7.39 8.58 -5.26
C ALA A 83 7.86 7.18 -5.67
N SER A 84 7.05 6.17 -5.41
CA SER A 84 7.33 4.77 -5.76
C SER A 84 6.30 4.27 -6.75
N ARG A 85 6.74 3.84 -7.92
CA ARG A 85 5.91 3.09 -8.88
C ARG A 85 6.04 1.61 -8.56
N TRP A 86 4.91 0.95 -8.37
CA TRP A 86 4.87 -0.42 -7.90
C TRP A 86 3.92 -1.31 -8.71
N THR A 87 4.16 -2.60 -8.62
CA THR A 87 3.27 -3.66 -9.11
C THR A 87 2.88 -4.57 -7.95
N LEU A 88 1.59 -4.82 -7.80
CA LEU A 88 1.04 -5.88 -6.95
C LEU A 88 0.70 -7.07 -7.84
N THR A 89 1.15 -8.24 -7.46
CA THR A 89 0.73 -9.53 -8.02
C THR A 89 0.04 -10.35 -6.95
N GLY A 90 -0.93 -11.14 -7.34
CA GLY A 90 -1.65 -12.03 -6.43
C GLY A 90 -2.67 -12.88 -7.17
N THR A 91 -3.37 -13.73 -6.42
CA THR A 91 -4.41 -14.61 -6.94
C THR A 91 -5.72 -14.35 -6.23
N HIS A 92 -6.78 -14.12 -6.99
CA HIS A 92 -8.13 -14.01 -6.47
C HIS A 92 -9.01 -15.10 -7.05
N ARG A 93 -9.52 -16.00 -6.19
CA ARG A 93 -10.36 -17.14 -6.60
C ARG A 93 -9.79 -17.93 -7.78
N GLY A 94 -8.52 -18.28 -7.71
CA GLY A 94 -7.80 -19.05 -8.72
C GLY A 94 -7.40 -18.27 -9.98
N ARG A 95 -7.64 -16.96 -10.04
CA ARG A 95 -7.24 -16.10 -11.15
C ARG A 95 -6.07 -15.21 -10.75
N ALA A 96 -4.96 -15.31 -11.47
CA ALA A 96 -3.82 -14.41 -11.30
C ALA A 96 -4.21 -12.98 -11.72
N VAL A 97 -3.81 -12.01 -10.92
CA VAL A 97 -4.04 -10.58 -11.16
C VAL A 97 -2.73 -9.81 -11.05
N ARG A 98 -2.69 -8.69 -11.78
CA ARG A 98 -1.62 -7.71 -11.70
C ARG A 98 -2.21 -6.32 -11.60
N LEU A 99 -1.92 -5.63 -10.50
CA LEU A 99 -2.33 -4.25 -10.28
C LEU A 99 -1.11 -3.35 -10.25
N ARG A 100 -1.17 -2.22 -10.93
CA ARG A 100 -0.10 -1.21 -10.94
C ARG A 100 -0.56 0.04 -10.22
N GLY A 101 0.37 0.72 -9.61
CA GLY A 101 0.08 1.98 -8.95
C GLY A 101 1.32 2.81 -8.68
N ILE A 102 1.05 3.99 -8.15
CA ILE A 102 2.05 4.92 -7.65
C ILE A 102 1.63 5.34 -6.25
N VAL A 103 2.59 5.46 -5.35
CA VAL A 103 2.40 6.08 -4.04
C VAL A 103 3.44 7.18 -3.86
N ILE A 104 3.01 8.30 -3.29
CA ILE A 104 3.90 9.36 -2.80
C ILE A 104 3.89 9.26 -1.28
N SER A 105 5.03 8.92 -0.71
CA SER A 105 5.25 8.81 0.74
C SER A 105 5.94 10.06 1.26
N SER A 106 5.38 10.70 2.29
CA SER A 106 6.01 11.76 3.06
C SER A 106 6.63 11.17 4.32
N ILE A 107 7.86 11.55 4.64
CA ILE A 107 8.67 10.96 5.71
C ILE A 107 8.97 12.02 6.77
N GLU A 108 8.73 11.68 8.02
CA GLU A 108 9.02 12.51 9.19
C GLU A 108 9.61 11.62 10.28
N ASP A 109 10.68 12.07 10.92
CA ASP A 109 11.41 11.34 11.97
C ASP A 109 11.78 9.89 11.57
N GLY A 110 12.17 9.69 10.31
CA GLY A 110 12.57 8.38 9.78
C GLY A 110 11.42 7.38 9.61
N ARG A 111 10.16 7.84 9.57
CA ARG A 111 8.96 7.04 9.36
C ARG A 111 8.04 7.71 8.35
N ILE A 112 7.25 6.89 7.65
CA ILE A 112 6.23 7.39 6.73
C ILE A 112 5.07 7.94 7.54
N ILE A 113 4.78 9.24 7.38
CA ILE A 113 3.66 9.92 8.06
C ILE A 113 2.43 10.06 7.18
N GLU A 114 2.59 10.06 5.86
CA GLU A 114 1.49 10.19 4.92
C GLU A 114 1.81 9.47 3.62
N ASP A 115 0.84 8.72 3.12
CA ASP A 115 0.87 8.11 1.79
C ASP A 115 -0.31 8.59 0.94
N TRP A 116 -0.01 8.96 -0.31
CA TRP A 116 -0.99 9.21 -1.36
C TRP A 116 -0.83 8.18 -2.46
N ALA A 117 -1.73 7.21 -2.52
CA ALA A 117 -1.67 6.09 -3.44
C ALA A 117 -2.81 6.10 -4.46
N SER A 118 -2.45 5.88 -5.71
CA SER A 118 -3.38 5.65 -6.81
C SER A 118 -3.03 4.38 -7.55
N SER A 119 -4.04 3.60 -7.92
CA SER A 119 -3.86 2.33 -8.63
C SER A 119 -4.80 2.19 -9.82
N ASP A 120 -4.42 1.36 -10.79
CA ASP A 120 -5.22 1.04 -11.98
C ASP A 120 -6.38 0.09 -11.63
N THR A 121 -7.37 0.61 -10.91
CA THR A 121 -8.56 -0.14 -10.51
C THR A 121 -9.36 -0.63 -11.73
N LEU A 122 -9.40 0.14 -12.83
CA LEU A 122 -10.08 -0.28 -14.05
C LEU A 122 -9.40 -1.48 -14.71
N GLY A 123 -8.06 -1.49 -14.74
CA GLY A 123 -7.28 -2.63 -15.20
C GLY A 123 -7.55 -3.89 -14.37
N LEU A 124 -7.69 -3.75 -13.05
CA LEU A 124 -8.06 -4.86 -12.17
C LEU A 124 -9.47 -5.39 -12.48
N VAL A 125 -10.45 -4.49 -12.66
CA VAL A 125 -11.83 -4.85 -13.03
C VAL A 125 -11.85 -5.64 -14.34
N ARG A 126 -11.08 -5.23 -15.35
CA ARG A 126 -10.97 -5.94 -16.64
C ARG A 126 -10.38 -7.33 -16.48
N GLN A 127 -9.35 -7.50 -15.63
CA GLN A 127 -8.73 -8.81 -15.39
C GLN A 127 -9.67 -9.78 -14.67
N LEU A 128 -10.45 -9.31 -13.70
CA LEU A 128 -11.38 -10.12 -12.91
C LEU A 128 -12.71 -10.37 -13.59
N GLY A 129 -13.11 -9.50 -14.54
CA GLY A 129 -14.43 -9.46 -15.14
C GLY A 129 -15.47 -8.76 -14.26
N PHE A 130 -16.46 -8.14 -14.89
CA PHE A 130 -17.42 -7.24 -14.23
C PHE A 130 -18.16 -7.87 -13.05
N ARG A 131 -18.66 -9.11 -13.18
CA ARG A 131 -19.40 -9.80 -12.11
C ARG A 131 -18.53 -10.07 -10.86
N ARG A 132 -17.28 -10.46 -11.05
CA ARG A 132 -16.35 -10.74 -9.94
C ARG A 132 -15.89 -9.46 -9.26
N SER A 133 -15.75 -8.38 -10.02
CA SER A 133 -15.40 -7.06 -9.49
C SER A 133 -16.51 -6.46 -8.66
N ALA A 134 -17.78 -6.62 -9.06
CA ALA A 134 -18.92 -6.20 -8.26
C ALA A 134 -18.98 -6.93 -6.91
N LEU A 135 -18.67 -8.23 -6.87
CA LEU A 135 -18.56 -9.00 -5.62
C LEU A 135 -17.39 -8.54 -4.73
N LEU A 136 -16.26 -8.15 -5.31
CA LEU A 136 -15.13 -7.58 -4.58
C LEU A 136 -15.50 -6.26 -3.92
N LEU A 137 -16.13 -5.35 -4.67
CA LEU A 137 -16.58 -4.06 -4.17
C LEU A 137 -17.65 -4.23 -3.07
N ALA A 138 -18.58 -5.16 -3.22
CA ALA A 138 -19.61 -5.45 -2.21
C ALA A 138 -19.00 -6.03 -0.93
N LYS A 139 -18.04 -6.94 -1.04
CA LYS A 139 -17.32 -7.53 0.11
C LYS A 139 -16.50 -6.46 0.84
N HIS A 140 -15.87 -5.57 0.09
CA HIS A 140 -15.12 -4.44 0.63
C HIS A 140 -16.04 -3.49 1.42
N HIS A 141 -17.18 -3.14 0.85
CA HIS A 141 -18.18 -2.26 1.49
C HIS A 141 -18.74 -2.88 2.77
N ASN A 142 -19.03 -4.18 2.79
CA ASN A 142 -19.53 -4.88 3.96
C ASN A 142 -18.48 -5.00 5.08
N LEU A 143 -17.21 -5.20 4.75
CA LEU A 143 -16.11 -5.23 5.72
C LEU A 143 -15.88 -3.87 6.38
N LEU A 144 -16.11 -2.77 5.67
CA LEU A 144 -16.04 -1.42 6.23
C LEU A 144 -17.25 -1.12 7.15
N ARG A 145 -18.46 -1.57 6.79
CA ARG A 145 -19.68 -1.36 7.60
C ARG A 145 -19.70 -2.18 8.90
N SER A 146 -19.21 -3.39 8.91
CA SER A 146 -19.23 -4.26 10.10
C SER A 146 -18.32 -3.81 11.24
N ARG A 147 -17.46 -2.82 11.01
CA ARG A 147 -16.50 -2.28 11.99
C ARG A 147 -16.83 -0.87 12.50
N GLN A 148 -17.96 -0.32 12.09
CA GLN A 148 -18.51 0.96 12.62
C GLN A 148 -19.62 0.75 13.67
N ARG A 149 -19.85 -0.49 14.12
CA ARG A 149 -20.79 -0.81 15.20
C ARG A 149 -20.06 -1.32 16.43
#